data_aa3c445a1140fc5817f37b6a88a95593
#
_entry.id   aa3c445a1140fc5817f37b6a88a95593
#
_cell.length_a   1.000
_cell.length_b   1.000
_cell.length_c   1.000
_cell.angle_alpha   90.00
_cell.angle_beta   90.00
_cell.angle_gamma   90.00
#
_symmetry.space_group_name_H-M   'P 1'
#
loop_
_entity.id
_entity.type
_entity.pdbx_description
1 polymer ?
#
loop_
_entity_poly.entity_id
_entity_poly.type
_entity_poly.pdbx_seq_one_letter_code
_entity_poly.pdbx_strand_id
1 'polypeptide(L)'
;SETEYGIGWLPLGGYVKKAGMIGESMGKERLAQPEQEWEFRSKPAGQRLMIMIAGVLFNFILALFIYSMITFTWGESYLPLKNAKAGLSFSETAHKAGFEDGDIPIKADGKELTTLSGDMIRNIAEAKNVEVIRNGKTETITMPDEFMLKLIGANEKFASFRNPVVVKEAIKGNGAIEAGLQSGDSLI
;
A
#
# COMPACT_ATOMS: atom_id res chain seq x y z
N SER A 1 25.81 39.41 3.79
CA SER A 1 25.09 38.75 4.90
C SER A 1 25.75 37.42 5.19
N GLU A 2 26.19 37.22 6.41
CA GLU A 2 26.74 35.94 6.83
C GLU A 2 25.58 35.04 7.27
N THR A 3 25.58 33.80 6.77
CA THR A 3 24.60 32.79 7.16
C THR A 3 25.16 32.01 8.34
N GLU A 4 24.49 32.04 9.47
CA GLU A 4 24.87 31.26 10.64
C GLU A 4 24.25 29.85 10.56
N TYR A 5 25.09 28.85 10.79
CA TYR A 5 24.66 27.45 10.88
C TYR A 5 24.92 26.95 12.30
N GLY A 6 23.90 26.35 12.90
CA GLY A 6 23.99 25.80 14.25
C GLY A 6 23.34 24.42 14.35
N ILE A 7 23.87 23.59 15.22
CA ILE A 7 23.28 22.29 15.58
C ILE A 7 22.82 22.37 17.02
N GLY A 8 21.52 22.14 17.25
CA GLY A 8 20.96 22.03 18.59
C GLY A 8 21.39 20.74 19.28
N TRP A 9 21.55 20.77 20.60
CA TRP A 9 21.91 19.59 21.39
C TRP A 9 20.81 18.50 21.35
N LEU A 10 19.56 18.87 21.11
CA LEU A 10 18.43 17.95 20.95
C LEU A 10 17.93 17.99 19.51
N PRO A 11 18.31 17.05 18.61
CA PRO A 11 18.01 17.13 17.19
C PRO A 11 16.60 16.61 16.89
N LEU A 12 15.58 17.10 17.58
CA LEU A 12 14.18 16.75 17.34
C LEU A 12 13.52 17.52 16.19
N GLY A 13 14.25 18.44 15.58
CA GLY A 13 13.80 19.21 14.45
C GLY A 13 14.78 20.29 14.04
N GLY A 14 14.56 20.88 12.88
CA GLY A 14 15.33 22.00 12.39
C GLY A 14 14.43 23.21 12.14
N TYR A 15 14.97 24.42 12.25
CA TYR A 15 14.28 25.64 11.85
C TYR A 15 15.20 26.53 11.03
N VAL A 16 14.62 27.34 10.19
CA VAL A 16 15.34 28.33 9.39
C VAL A 16 14.74 29.70 9.69
N LYS A 17 15.56 30.62 10.21
CA LYS A 17 15.18 32.01 10.40
C LYS A 17 15.53 32.80 9.13
N LYS A 18 14.52 33.33 8.47
CA LYS A 18 14.70 34.15 7.25
C LYS A 18 14.59 35.62 7.60
N ALA A 19 15.55 36.44 7.17
CA ALA A 19 15.52 37.84 7.38
C ALA A 19 14.39 38.51 6.56
N GLY A 20 13.66 39.43 7.17
CA GLY A 20 12.54 40.14 6.55
C GLY A 20 11.24 39.30 6.45
N MET A 21 11.14 38.16 7.14
CA MET A 21 9.94 37.39 7.28
C MET A 21 9.34 37.56 8.68
N ILE A 22 8.03 37.74 8.77
CA ILE A 22 7.35 37.88 10.05
C ILE A 22 7.28 36.49 10.70
N GLY A 23 8.07 36.30 11.75
CA GLY A 23 7.94 35.14 12.64
C GLY A 23 7.37 35.59 13.97
N GLU A 24 6.66 34.73 14.66
CA GLU A 24 5.84 35.04 15.84
C GLU A 24 6.60 35.69 17.02
N SER A 25 7.92 35.68 17.05
CA SER A 25 8.65 36.12 18.25
C SER A 25 9.61 37.30 18.13
N MET A 26 10.01 37.77 16.96
CA MET A 26 11.01 38.86 16.84
C MET A 26 10.90 39.75 15.57
N GLY A 27 9.77 39.76 14.86
CA GLY A 27 9.67 40.40 13.54
C GLY A 27 9.35 41.90 13.55
N LYS A 28 8.76 42.45 14.61
CA LYS A 28 8.19 43.81 14.60
C LYS A 28 9.24 44.91 14.59
N GLU A 29 10.31 44.77 15.33
CA GLU A 29 11.36 45.81 15.41
C GLU A 29 12.18 45.94 14.13
N ARG A 30 12.44 44.87 13.43
CA ARG A 30 13.15 44.88 12.15
C ARG A 30 12.28 45.36 10.98
N LEU A 31 10.98 45.21 11.05
CA LEU A 31 10.06 45.72 10.04
C LEU A 31 9.98 47.26 10.02
N ALA A 32 10.34 47.91 11.09
CA ALA A 32 10.40 49.39 11.19
C ALA A 32 11.66 49.96 10.49
N GLN A 33 12.63 49.14 10.14
CA GLN A 33 13.85 49.56 9.44
C GLN A 33 13.67 49.48 7.91
N PRO A 34 14.41 50.30 7.14
CA PRO A 34 14.38 50.24 5.68
C PRO A 34 14.70 48.83 5.15
N GLU A 35 14.05 48.46 4.06
CA GLU A 35 14.25 47.15 3.42
C GLU A 35 15.68 47.02 2.91
N GLN A 36 16.32 45.89 3.24
CA GLN A 36 17.63 45.55 2.70
C GLN A 36 17.47 44.66 1.47
N GLU A 37 18.34 44.79 0.46
CA GLU A 37 18.26 44.03 -0.80
C GLU A 37 18.30 42.51 -0.64
N TRP A 38 18.88 42.02 0.45
CA TRP A 38 18.99 40.58 0.76
C TRP A 38 17.82 40.06 1.62
N GLU A 39 16.88 40.91 2.03
CA GLU A 39 15.71 40.46 2.79
C GLU A 39 14.63 39.82 1.93
N PHE A 40 13.85 38.91 2.53
CA PHE A 40 12.72 38.26 1.88
C PHE A 40 11.71 39.25 1.28
N ARG A 41 11.42 40.38 2.00
CA ARG A 41 10.42 41.38 1.59
C ARG A 41 10.84 42.20 0.36
N SER A 42 12.16 42.34 0.11
CA SER A 42 12.68 43.06 -1.06
C SER A 42 12.63 42.26 -2.36
N LYS A 43 12.39 40.94 -2.25
CA LYS A 43 12.39 40.05 -3.42
C LYS A 43 11.08 40.09 -4.19
N PRO A 44 11.11 39.96 -5.52
CA PRO A 44 9.91 39.90 -6.34
C PRO A 44 9.04 38.70 -5.95
N ALA A 45 7.74 38.78 -6.24
CA ALA A 45 6.74 37.80 -5.83
C ALA A 45 7.10 36.36 -6.22
N GLY A 46 7.66 36.14 -7.41
CA GLY A 46 8.10 34.81 -7.86
C GLY A 46 9.20 34.20 -6.99
N GLN A 47 10.20 34.99 -6.58
CA GLN A 47 11.27 34.52 -5.70
C GLN A 47 10.74 34.24 -4.30
N ARG A 48 9.86 35.06 -3.78
CA ARG A 48 9.18 34.83 -2.49
C ARG A 48 8.38 33.54 -2.50
N LEU A 49 7.64 33.28 -3.58
CA LEU A 49 6.89 32.05 -3.78
C LEU A 49 7.81 30.82 -3.79
N MET A 50 8.92 30.90 -4.52
CA MET A 50 9.91 29.81 -4.57
C MET A 50 10.48 29.50 -3.19
N ILE A 51 10.81 30.53 -2.41
CA ILE A 51 11.33 30.36 -1.04
C ILE A 51 10.29 29.70 -0.12
N MET A 52 9.01 30.03 -0.28
CA MET A 52 7.94 29.43 0.53
C MET A 52 7.68 27.98 0.17
N ILE A 53 7.69 27.67 -1.12
CA ILE A 53 7.42 26.31 -1.62
C ILE A 53 8.63 25.38 -1.42
N ALA A 54 9.85 25.92 -1.36
CA ALA A 54 11.08 25.12 -1.32
C ALA A 54 11.06 24.04 -0.23
N GLY A 55 10.58 24.36 0.97
CA GLY A 55 10.51 23.40 2.08
C GLY A 55 9.63 22.19 1.74
N VAL A 56 8.44 22.43 1.21
CA VAL A 56 7.50 21.37 0.81
C VAL A 56 8.04 20.58 -0.38
N LEU A 57 8.65 21.27 -1.35
CA LEU A 57 9.23 20.66 -2.53
C LEU A 57 10.39 19.72 -2.18
N PHE A 58 11.28 20.15 -1.29
CA PHE A 58 12.39 19.31 -0.83
C PHE A 58 11.90 18.09 -0.05
N ASN A 59 10.90 18.22 0.80
CA ASN A 59 10.29 17.09 1.49
C ASN A 59 9.68 16.09 0.49
N PHE A 60 9.02 16.58 -0.55
CA PHE A 60 8.46 15.74 -1.61
C PHE A 60 9.55 14.99 -2.39
N ILE A 61 10.63 15.70 -2.79
CA ILE A 61 11.78 15.08 -3.47
C ILE A 61 12.45 14.03 -2.57
N LEU A 62 12.62 14.33 -1.29
CA LEU A 62 13.19 13.40 -0.33
C LEU A 62 12.32 12.15 -0.16
N ALA A 63 11.00 12.33 -0.07
CA ALA A 63 10.07 11.21 0.01
C ALA A 63 10.14 10.32 -1.23
N LEU A 64 10.18 10.91 -2.44
CA LEU A 64 10.37 10.16 -3.69
C LEU A 64 11.69 9.40 -3.69
N PHE A 65 12.77 10.04 -3.25
CA PHE A 65 14.08 9.41 -3.18
C PHE A 65 14.10 8.22 -2.23
N ILE A 66 13.59 8.39 -1.01
CA ILE A 66 13.50 7.31 -0.01
C ILE A 66 12.63 6.18 -0.53
N TYR A 67 11.45 6.48 -1.08
CA TYR A 67 10.54 5.47 -1.62
C TYR A 67 11.18 4.69 -2.78
N SER A 68 11.87 5.39 -3.68
CA SER A 68 12.61 4.76 -4.77
C SER A 68 13.74 3.85 -4.25
N MET A 69 14.49 4.29 -3.23
CA MET A 69 15.52 3.46 -2.59
C MET A 69 14.93 2.20 -1.94
N ILE A 70 13.81 2.34 -1.24
CA ILE A 70 13.13 1.20 -0.62
C ILE A 70 12.71 0.20 -1.69
N THR A 71 12.01 0.68 -2.73
CA THR A 71 11.55 -0.17 -3.83
C THR A 71 12.70 -0.83 -4.58
N PHE A 72 13.80 -0.08 -4.81
CA PHE A 72 14.99 -0.63 -5.48
C PHE A 72 15.70 -1.70 -4.63
N THR A 73 15.76 -1.53 -3.31
CA THR A 73 16.51 -2.42 -2.41
C THR A 73 15.72 -3.67 -2.03
N TRP A 74 14.44 -3.51 -1.72
CA TRP A 74 13.57 -4.60 -1.25
C TRP A 74 12.61 -5.10 -2.32
N GLY A 75 12.34 -4.30 -3.37
CA GLY A 75 11.37 -4.63 -4.40
C GLY A 75 9.94 -4.70 -3.87
N GLU A 76 9.07 -5.31 -4.66
CA GLU A 76 7.70 -5.63 -4.25
C GLU A 76 7.60 -7.11 -3.92
N SER A 77 7.09 -7.43 -2.73
CA SER A 77 6.81 -8.81 -2.33
C SER A 77 5.38 -9.16 -2.69
N TYR A 78 5.19 -10.18 -3.49
CA TYR A 78 3.90 -10.74 -3.80
C TYR A 78 3.91 -12.26 -3.62
N LEU A 79 2.78 -12.82 -3.26
CA LEU A 79 2.62 -14.27 -3.20
C LEU A 79 2.12 -14.76 -4.56
N PRO A 80 2.93 -15.54 -5.32
CA PRO A 80 2.47 -16.13 -6.55
C PRO A 80 1.30 -17.10 -6.30
N LEU A 81 0.29 -17.08 -7.16
CA LEU A 81 -0.88 -17.97 -7.04
C LEU A 81 -0.49 -19.45 -6.94
N LYS A 82 0.53 -19.87 -7.69
CA LYS A 82 1.07 -21.24 -7.63
C LYS A 82 1.60 -21.67 -6.26
N ASN A 83 1.91 -20.70 -5.39
CA ASN A 83 2.41 -20.93 -4.01
C ASN A 83 1.27 -20.90 -2.97
N ALA A 84 0.06 -20.58 -3.38
CA ALA A 84 -1.12 -20.57 -2.53
C ALA A 84 -1.62 -22.00 -2.28
N LYS A 85 -0.88 -22.77 -1.46
CA LYS A 85 -1.17 -24.21 -1.22
C LYS A 85 -2.59 -24.49 -0.75
N ALA A 86 -3.20 -23.57 -0.01
CA ALA A 86 -4.58 -23.68 0.47
C ALA A 86 -5.60 -23.10 -0.54
N GLY A 87 -5.13 -22.60 -1.68
CA GLY A 87 -5.97 -21.94 -2.67
C GLY A 87 -6.49 -20.57 -2.20
N LEU A 88 -7.54 -20.11 -2.86
CA LEU A 88 -8.21 -18.85 -2.56
C LEU A 88 -9.56 -19.12 -1.89
N SER A 89 -10.03 -18.14 -1.13
CA SER A 89 -11.42 -18.04 -0.68
C SER A 89 -12.10 -16.98 -1.52
N PHE A 90 -13.29 -17.27 -2.01
CA PHE A 90 -14.00 -16.46 -2.99
C PHE A 90 -15.22 -15.77 -2.38
N SER A 91 -15.62 -14.65 -2.96
CA SER A 91 -16.85 -13.96 -2.59
C SER A 91 -18.10 -14.74 -3.05
N GLU A 92 -19.26 -14.39 -2.49
CA GLU A 92 -20.52 -14.99 -2.91
C GLU A 92 -20.81 -14.78 -4.41
N THR A 93 -20.44 -13.61 -4.94
CA THR A 93 -20.54 -13.32 -6.37
C THR A 93 -19.64 -14.21 -7.21
N ALA A 94 -18.44 -14.52 -6.75
CA ALA A 94 -17.53 -15.44 -7.44
C ALA A 94 -18.01 -16.88 -7.35
N HIS A 95 -18.56 -17.31 -6.21
CA HIS A 95 -19.21 -18.64 -6.09
C HIS A 95 -20.36 -18.80 -7.09
N LYS A 96 -21.19 -17.80 -7.27
CA LYS A 96 -22.27 -17.80 -8.27
C LYS A 96 -21.76 -17.90 -9.72
N ALA A 97 -20.50 -17.48 -9.96
CA ALA A 97 -19.83 -17.65 -11.25
C ALA A 97 -19.18 -19.03 -11.43
N GLY A 98 -19.14 -19.87 -10.39
CA GLY A 98 -18.63 -21.24 -10.46
C GLY A 98 -17.28 -21.48 -9.77
N PHE A 99 -16.71 -20.46 -9.12
CA PHE A 99 -15.51 -20.64 -8.28
C PHE A 99 -15.87 -21.31 -6.95
N GLU A 100 -14.95 -22.13 -6.45
CA GLU A 100 -15.08 -22.77 -5.14
C GLU A 100 -13.87 -22.41 -4.26
N ASP A 101 -14.09 -22.40 -2.94
CA ASP A 101 -13.01 -22.18 -2.00
C ASP A 101 -11.94 -23.27 -2.13
N GLY A 102 -10.69 -22.83 -2.28
CA GLY A 102 -9.57 -23.73 -2.57
C GLY A 102 -9.11 -23.71 -4.02
N ASP A 103 -9.89 -23.16 -4.95
CA ASP A 103 -9.47 -23.01 -6.33
C ASP A 103 -8.25 -22.08 -6.45
N ILE A 104 -7.40 -22.39 -7.42
CA ILE A 104 -6.26 -21.56 -7.82
C ILE A 104 -6.43 -21.22 -9.29
N PRO A 105 -6.86 -19.99 -9.63
CA PRO A 105 -6.93 -19.56 -11.03
C PRO A 105 -5.54 -19.52 -11.66
N ILE A 106 -5.38 -20.16 -12.82
CA ILE A 106 -4.10 -20.26 -13.52
C ILE A 106 -4.08 -19.56 -14.86
N LYS A 107 -5.21 -19.55 -15.58
CA LYS A 107 -5.33 -18.87 -16.87
C LYS A 107 -6.70 -18.27 -17.07
N ALA A 108 -6.76 -17.17 -17.85
CA ALA A 108 -7.98 -16.54 -18.34
C ALA A 108 -7.86 -16.37 -19.86
N ASP A 109 -8.68 -17.07 -20.63
CA ASP A 109 -8.59 -17.15 -22.10
C ASP A 109 -7.17 -17.40 -22.61
N GLY A 110 -6.43 -18.31 -21.96
CA GLY A 110 -5.05 -18.66 -22.30
C GLY A 110 -3.97 -17.71 -21.74
N LYS A 111 -4.33 -16.59 -21.14
CA LYS A 111 -3.39 -15.66 -20.48
C LYS A 111 -3.10 -16.13 -19.07
N GLU A 112 -1.82 -16.32 -18.74
CA GLU A 112 -1.40 -16.77 -17.41
C GLU A 112 -1.73 -15.76 -16.31
N LEU A 113 -2.21 -16.28 -15.18
CA LEU A 113 -2.51 -15.54 -13.97
C LEU A 113 -1.44 -15.87 -12.92
N THR A 114 -0.67 -14.87 -12.51
CA THR A 114 0.50 -15.10 -11.63
C THR A 114 0.29 -14.64 -10.20
N THR A 115 -0.50 -13.60 -10.00
CA THR A 115 -0.63 -12.92 -8.71
C THR A 115 -2.06 -12.44 -8.51
N LEU A 116 -2.55 -12.51 -7.27
CA LEU A 116 -3.85 -11.93 -6.90
C LEU A 116 -3.76 -10.40 -6.91
N SER A 117 -4.13 -9.81 -8.03
CA SER A 117 -4.04 -8.36 -8.29
C SER A 117 -5.30 -7.84 -8.99
N GLY A 118 -5.44 -6.52 -9.07
CA GLY A 118 -6.51 -5.90 -9.85
C GLY A 118 -6.48 -6.28 -11.33
N ASP A 119 -5.30 -6.45 -11.90
CA ASP A 119 -5.13 -6.89 -13.29
C ASP A 119 -5.61 -8.33 -13.50
N MET A 120 -5.36 -9.21 -12.53
CA MET A 120 -5.89 -10.57 -12.56
C MET A 120 -7.42 -10.56 -12.55
N ILE A 121 -8.01 -9.79 -11.66
CA ILE A 121 -9.48 -9.69 -11.54
C ILE A 121 -10.09 -9.17 -12.84
N ARG A 122 -9.46 -8.15 -13.45
CA ARG A 122 -9.89 -7.62 -14.75
C ARG A 122 -9.77 -8.68 -15.85
N ASN A 123 -8.64 -9.39 -15.94
CA ASN A 123 -8.44 -10.45 -16.92
C ASN A 123 -9.49 -11.57 -16.78
N ILE A 124 -9.82 -11.97 -15.56
CA ILE A 124 -10.88 -12.95 -15.27
C ILE A 124 -12.25 -12.42 -15.71
N ALA A 125 -12.54 -11.16 -15.41
CA ALA A 125 -13.83 -10.57 -15.72
C ALA A 125 -14.09 -10.34 -17.22
N GLU A 126 -13.01 -10.13 -17.99
CA GLU A 126 -13.06 -9.97 -19.46
C GLU A 126 -12.99 -11.32 -20.21
N ALA A 127 -12.55 -12.38 -19.53
CA ALA A 127 -12.41 -13.69 -20.13
C ALA A 127 -13.76 -14.41 -20.29
N LYS A 128 -13.85 -15.28 -21.30
CA LYS A 128 -14.96 -16.22 -21.45
C LYS A 128 -14.74 -17.49 -20.63
N ASN A 129 -13.48 -17.94 -20.54
CA ASN A 129 -13.13 -19.16 -19.84
C ASN A 129 -11.93 -18.91 -18.91
N VAL A 130 -12.06 -19.40 -17.69
CA VAL A 130 -11.00 -19.34 -16.68
C VAL A 130 -10.62 -20.77 -16.28
N GLU A 131 -9.35 -21.10 -16.43
CA GLU A 131 -8.80 -22.36 -15.96
C GLU A 131 -8.39 -22.22 -14.49
N VAL A 132 -8.84 -23.16 -13.67
CA VAL A 132 -8.51 -23.22 -12.23
C VAL A 132 -7.94 -24.60 -11.89
N ILE A 133 -7.11 -24.66 -10.87
CA ILE A 133 -6.73 -25.93 -10.24
C ILE A 133 -7.68 -26.14 -9.06
N ARG A 134 -8.50 -27.18 -9.15
CA ARG A 134 -9.44 -27.64 -8.11
C ARG A 134 -9.07 -29.06 -7.70
N ASN A 135 -8.73 -29.27 -6.44
CA ASN A 135 -8.33 -30.58 -5.90
C ASN A 135 -7.22 -31.27 -6.74
N GLY A 136 -6.26 -30.49 -7.25
CA GLY A 136 -5.14 -30.98 -8.06
C GLY A 136 -5.48 -31.27 -9.52
N LYS A 137 -6.72 -31.01 -9.98
CA LYS A 137 -7.14 -31.15 -11.37
C LYS A 137 -7.41 -29.80 -11.98
N THR A 138 -7.14 -29.67 -13.28
CA THR A 138 -7.49 -28.45 -14.01
C THR A 138 -8.94 -28.52 -14.44
N GLU A 139 -9.71 -27.52 -14.06
CA GLU A 139 -11.10 -27.34 -14.46
C GLU A 139 -11.26 -26.00 -15.19
N THR A 140 -12.27 -25.91 -16.05
CA THR A 140 -12.56 -24.66 -16.79
C THR A 140 -13.90 -24.13 -16.34
N ILE A 141 -13.90 -22.88 -15.89
CA ILE A 141 -15.10 -22.14 -15.50
C ILE A 141 -15.45 -21.19 -16.63
N THR A 142 -16.68 -21.25 -17.11
CA THR A 142 -17.21 -20.28 -18.09
C THR A 142 -17.75 -19.08 -17.34
N MET A 143 -17.18 -17.91 -17.63
CA MET A 143 -17.53 -16.68 -16.94
C MET A 143 -18.90 -16.17 -17.41
N PRO A 144 -19.79 -15.79 -16.50
CA PRO A 144 -21.05 -15.16 -16.85
C PRO A 144 -20.85 -13.75 -17.37
N ASP A 145 -21.69 -13.34 -18.31
CA ASP A 145 -21.76 -11.95 -18.76
C ASP A 145 -22.01 -11.02 -17.56
N GLU A 146 -21.44 -9.80 -17.62
CA GLU A 146 -21.57 -8.78 -16.57
C GLU A 146 -20.98 -9.16 -15.19
N PHE A 147 -20.09 -10.16 -15.13
CA PHE A 147 -19.49 -10.59 -13.86
C PHE A 147 -18.86 -9.41 -13.09
N MET A 148 -18.08 -8.56 -13.79
CA MET A 148 -17.45 -7.38 -13.19
C MET A 148 -18.49 -6.41 -12.62
N LEU A 149 -19.59 -6.17 -13.31
CA LEU A 149 -20.65 -5.26 -12.84
C LEU A 149 -21.30 -5.81 -11.57
N LYS A 150 -21.51 -7.11 -11.50
CA LYS A 150 -22.07 -7.78 -10.33
C LYS A 150 -21.12 -7.73 -9.13
N LEU A 151 -19.82 -7.93 -9.38
CA LEU A 151 -18.79 -7.86 -8.33
C LEU A 151 -18.66 -6.44 -7.75
N ILE A 152 -18.64 -5.42 -8.61
CA ILE A 152 -18.59 -4.01 -8.18
C ILE A 152 -19.89 -3.62 -7.46
N GLY A 153 -21.04 -4.05 -7.97
CA GLY A 153 -22.33 -3.74 -7.38
C GLY A 153 -22.54 -4.35 -6.00
N ALA A 154 -21.96 -5.52 -5.75
CA ALA A 154 -21.94 -6.17 -4.43
C ALA A 154 -20.94 -5.53 -3.45
N ASN A 155 -20.01 -4.69 -3.93
CA ASN A 155 -18.90 -4.13 -3.13
C ASN A 155 -18.08 -5.21 -2.42
N GLU A 156 -17.93 -6.36 -3.06
CA GLU A 156 -17.20 -7.51 -2.55
C GLU A 156 -15.78 -7.58 -3.14
N LYS A 157 -14.85 -8.12 -2.36
CA LYS A 157 -13.55 -8.52 -2.91
C LYS A 157 -13.73 -9.82 -3.66
N PHE A 158 -13.18 -9.92 -4.86
CA PHE A 158 -13.27 -11.13 -5.67
C PHE A 158 -12.80 -12.38 -4.91
N ALA A 159 -11.60 -12.32 -4.36
CA ALA A 159 -11.01 -13.43 -3.63
C ALA A 159 -9.95 -12.94 -2.63
N SER A 160 -9.59 -13.80 -1.70
CA SER A 160 -8.48 -13.63 -0.77
C SER A 160 -7.70 -14.94 -0.61
N PHE A 161 -6.43 -14.85 -0.19
CA PHE A 161 -5.68 -16.06 0.13
C PHE A 161 -6.28 -16.77 1.35
N ARG A 162 -6.49 -18.08 1.21
CA ARG A 162 -6.83 -18.92 2.37
C ARG A 162 -5.56 -19.14 3.19
N ASN A 163 -5.59 -18.63 4.39
CA ASN A 163 -4.54 -18.89 5.38
C ASN A 163 -5.11 -19.85 6.41
N PRO A 164 -4.78 -21.15 6.35
CA PRO A 164 -5.21 -22.06 7.41
C PRO A 164 -4.58 -21.60 8.72
N VAL A 165 -5.42 -21.39 9.73
CA VAL A 165 -4.96 -21.07 11.07
C VAL A 165 -4.48 -22.38 11.69
N VAL A 166 -3.15 -22.56 11.77
CA VAL A 166 -2.55 -23.75 12.37
C VAL A 166 -2.14 -23.42 13.80
N VAL A 167 -2.58 -24.24 14.74
CA VAL A 167 -2.20 -24.14 16.15
C VAL A 167 -0.71 -24.43 16.28
N LYS A 168 0.07 -23.41 16.62
CA LYS A 168 1.52 -23.57 16.81
C LYS A 168 1.81 -24.28 18.15
N GLU A 169 1.13 -23.86 19.20
CA GLU A 169 1.31 -24.39 20.55
C GLU A 169 0.07 -24.08 21.38
N ALA A 170 -0.42 -25.08 22.14
CA ALA A 170 -1.47 -24.90 23.13
C ALA A 170 -0.83 -24.65 24.51
N ILE A 171 -1.06 -23.47 25.08
CA ILE A 171 -0.46 -23.04 26.34
C ILE A 171 -1.21 -23.71 27.50
N LYS A 172 -0.47 -24.34 28.45
CA LYS A 172 -1.03 -24.97 29.64
C LYS A 172 -1.73 -23.94 30.56
N GLY A 173 -2.90 -24.30 31.04
CA GLY A 173 -3.71 -23.44 31.91
C GLY A 173 -4.72 -22.55 31.17
N ASN A 174 -4.86 -22.69 29.87
CA ASN A 174 -5.87 -22.03 29.05
C ASN A 174 -6.85 -23.06 28.49
N GLY A 175 -8.11 -22.66 28.24
CA GLY A 175 -9.18 -23.52 27.72
C GLY A 175 -8.90 -24.25 26.41
N ALA A 176 -7.83 -23.88 25.69
CA ALA A 176 -7.42 -24.53 24.44
C ALA A 176 -7.05 -26.03 24.64
N ILE A 177 -6.32 -26.35 25.71
CA ILE A 177 -5.99 -27.76 26.06
C ILE A 177 -7.20 -28.51 26.54
N GLU A 178 -8.06 -27.86 27.35
CA GLU A 178 -9.32 -28.46 27.83
C GLU A 178 -10.28 -28.75 26.68
N ALA A 179 -10.23 -27.91 25.60
CA ALA A 179 -10.96 -28.13 24.35
C ALA A 179 -10.33 -29.20 23.44
N GLY A 180 -9.19 -29.80 23.85
CA GLY A 180 -8.53 -30.86 23.09
C GLY A 180 -7.64 -30.36 21.91
N LEU A 181 -7.37 -29.07 21.80
CA LEU A 181 -6.50 -28.51 20.73
C LEU A 181 -5.05 -28.96 20.94
N GLN A 182 -4.43 -29.42 19.86
CA GLN A 182 -3.04 -29.85 19.82
C GLN A 182 -2.22 -29.01 18.84
N SER A 183 -0.90 -29.01 19.02
CA SER A 183 0.02 -28.39 18.07
C SER A 183 -0.11 -29.09 16.72
N GLY A 184 -0.29 -28.29 15.66
CA GLY A 184 -0.51 -28.79 14.30
C GLY A 184 -1.99 -28.86 13.87
N ASP A 185 -2.94 -28.68 14.78
CA ASP A 185 -4.37 -28.64 14.41
C ASP A 185 -4.65 -27.46 13.50
N SER A 186 -5.42 -27.70 12.47
CA SER A 186 -5.89 -26.65 11.56
C SER A 186 -7.31 -26.26 11.91
N LEU A 187 -7.52 -24.99 12.22
CA LEU A 187 -8.84 -24.43 12.42
C LEU A 187 -9.41 -24.05 11.06
N ILE A 188 -10.56 -24.63 10.72
CA ILE A 188 -11.26 -24.43 9.44
C ILE A 188 -12.45 -23.51 9.66
#